data_fc3ada27a850c3e5dc133eb144059a08
#
_entry.id   fc3ada27a850c3e5dc133eb144059a08
#
_cell.length_a   1.000
_cell.length_b   1.000
_cell.length_c   1.000
_cell.angle_alpha   90.00
_cell.angle_beta   90.00
_cell.angle_gamma   90.00
#
_symmetry.space_group_name_H-M   'P 1'
#
loop_
_entity.id
_entity.type
_entity.pdbx_description
1 polymer ?
#
loop_
_entity_poly.entity_id
_entity_poly.type
_entity_poly.pdbx_seq_one_letter_code
_entity_poly.pdbx_strand_id
1 'polypeptide(L)'
;MKLRDALESLLEDWRDDISPRWSAVLSGVEPDFAAVDDSLELDPGEVIFPGRRGRAPAGGRPDSCIFRALDSIDPDDVRVVVMGQDPYTHVAQATGRSFEQGDLTDWLGKPRVSPSLQRIIQAVALARTGDRRFTDGAGAWQRLVADLRTGALTIEPSMTLWDGWQAQGVLFVNAIFTFNRFDPRYQFGGHQPLWRPIVRRLLVHLAGRAGRPVAFVAWGGKALDALNGAGVEAAARAAGTWDKTVTLVRGPHPNAPPPGQPPFLHGRDPLGEVNQAVARVGGAPVRW
;
A
#
# COMPACT_ATOMS: atom_id res chain seq x y z
N MET A 1 28.35 -7.85 2.06
CA MET A 1 28.09 -7.21 0.76
C MET A 1 27.44 -5.86 1.01
N LYS A 2 27.83 -4.82 0.29
CA LYS A 2 27.15 -3.51 0.45
C LYS A 2 25.70 -3.63 0.06
N LEU A 3 24.80 -2.92 0.79
CA LEU A 3 23.38 -2.91 0.47
C LEU A 3 23.12 -2.34 -0.93
N ARG A 4 23.87 -1.30 -1.31
CA ARG A 4 23.79 -0.70 -2.65
C ARG A 4 24.05 -1.72 -3.75
N ASP A 5 25.16 -2.46 -3.68
CA ASP A 5 25.52 -3.46 -4.70
C ASP A 5 24.45 -4.56 -4.81
N ALA A 6 23.89 -4.97 -3.66
CA ALA A 6 22.83 -5.95 -3.63
C ALA A 6 21.53 -5.43 -4.27
N LEU A 7 21.20 -4.16 -4.06
CA LEU A 7 20.03 -3.51 -4.67
C LEU A 7 20.23 -3.29 -6.17
N GLU A 8 21.42 -2.90 -6.61
CA GLU A 8 21.76 -2.80 -8.04
C GLU A 8 21.61 -4.15 -8.74
N SER A 9 22.17 -5.20 -8.17
CA SER A 9 22.02 -6.56 -8.70
C SER A 9 20.59 -7.06 -8.69
N LEU A 10 19.81 -6.78 -7.62
CA LEU A 10 18.41 -7.16 -7.52
C LEU A 10 17.57 -6.46 -8.60
N LEU A 11 17.88 -5.21 -8.89
CA LEU A 11 17.08 -4.33 -9.76
C LEU A 11 17.63 -4.25 -11.20
N GLU A 12 18.62 -5.07 -11.56
CA GLU A 12 19.03 -5.21 -12.96
C GLU A 12 17.79 -5.53 -13.82
N ASP A 13 17.60 -4.80 -14.91
CA ASP A 13 16.46 -4.93 -15.84
C ASP A 13 15.07 -4.90 -15.16
N TRP A 14 14.91 -4.12 -14.08
CA TRP A 14 13.68 -4.06 -13.29
C TRP A 14 12.44 -3.65 -14.10
N ARG A 15 12.64 -2.98 -15.23
CA ARG A 15 11.52 -2.54 -16.10
C ARG A 15 10.78 -3.69 -16.75
N ASP A 16 11.41 -4.88 -16.84
CA ASP A 16 10.77 -6.09 -17.37
C ASP A 16 9.67 -6.62 -16.45
N ASP A 17 9.68 -6.20 -15.17
CA ASP A 17 8.68 -6.60 -14.18
C ASP A 17 7.42 -5.74 -14.18
N ILE A 18 7.37 -4.65 -14.96
CA ILE A 18 6.21 -3.74 -15.02
C ILE A 18 5.56 -3.74 -16.40
N SER A 19 4.27 -3.37 -16.44
CA SER A 19 3.55 -3.27 -17.72
C SER A 19 4.12 -2.16 -18.61
N PRO A 20 3.97 -2.25 -19.95
CA PRO A 20 4.42 -1.19 -20.85
C PRO A 20 3.83 0.19 -20.53
N ARG A 21 2.60 0.25 -20.01
CA ARG A 21 1.94 1.50 -19.60
C ARG A 21 2.63 2.13 -18.38
N TRP A 22 2.95 1.34 -17.36
CA TRP A 22 3.74 1.83 -16.22
C TRP A 22 5.18 2.14 -16.61
N SER A 23 5.79 1.36 -17.50
CA SER A 23 7.12 1.66 -18.04
C SER A 23 7.16 3.01 -18.75
N ALA A 24 6.12 3.36 -19.50
CA ALA A 24 5.99 4.68 -20.12
C ALA A 24 5.88 5.81 -19.08
N VAL A 25 5.09 5.62 -18.02
CA VAL A 25 4.99 6.58 -16.89
C VAL A 25 6.33 6.81 -16.23
N LEU A 26 7.09 5.72 -16.00
CA LEU A 26 8.38 5.73 -15.32
C LEU A 26 9.57 5.97 -16.27
N SER A 27 9.32 6.30 -17.54
CA SER A 27 10.37 6.59 -18.53
C SER A 27 11.29 7.70 -18.02
N GLY A 28 12.61 7.48 -18.14
CA GLY A 28 13.66 8.43 -17.72
C GLY A 28 13.80 8.58 -16.20
N VAL A 29 13.20 7.71 -15.40
CA VAL A 29 13.37 7.70 -13.94
C VAL A 29 13.93 6.36 -13.50
N GLU A 30 15.00 6.39 -12.71
CA GLU A 30 15.66 5.21 -12.15
C GLU A 30 15.57 5.23 -10.61
N PRO A 31 15.69 4.06 -9.96
CA PRO A 31 16.00 3.99 -8.54
C PRO A 31 17.30 4.76 -8.24
N ASP A 32 17.31 5.52 -7.14
CA ASP A 32 18.48 6.36 -6.80
C ASP A 32 19.48 5.57 -5.96
N PHE A 33 20.28 4.74 -6.63
CA PHE A 33 21.34 3.95 -5.99
C PHE A 33 22.39 4.85 -5.32
N ALA A 34 22.67 6.03 -5.88
CA ALA A 34 23.65 6.96 -5.33
C ALA A 34 23.22 7.53 -3.97
N ALA A 35 21.93 7.59 -3.70
CA ALA A 35 21.38 8.05 -2.41
C ALA A 35 21.36 6.97 -1.32
N VAL A 36 21.70 5.72 -1.64
CA VAL A 36 21.84 4.65 -0.63
C VAL A 36 23.13 4.85 0.17
N ASP A 37 23.02 4.87 1.50
CA ASP A 37 24.17 5.05 2.40
C ASP A 37 25.22 3.93 2.24
N ASP A 38 26.44 4.30 1.89
CA ASP A 38 27.57 3.40 1.65
C ASP A 38 28.02 2.61 2.88
N SER A 39 27.61 3.03 4.07
CA SER A 39 27.95 2.30 5.30
C SER A 39 27.08 1.07 5.54
N LEU A 40 25.95 0.92 4.80
CA LEU A 40 25.01 -0.18 5.00
C LEU A 40 25.50 -1.47 4.32
N GLU A 41 25.48 -2.55 5.08
CA GLU A 41 25.94 -3.87 4.63
C GLU A 41 24.90 -4.95 4.97
N LEU A 42 24.67 -5.87 4.05
CA LEU A 42 23.87 -7.08 4.30
C LEU A 42 24.73 -8.11 5.03
N ASP A 43 24.13 -8.75 6.03
CA ASP A 43 24.74 -9.91 6.70
C ASP A 43 24.74 -11.14 5.78
N PRO A 44 25.62 -12.13 6.00
CA PRO A 44 25.60 -13.38 5.25
C PRO A 44 24.23 -14.08 5.35
N GLY A 45 23.61 -14.35 4.20
CA GLY A 45 22.29 -15.00 4.13
C GLY A 45 21.09 -14.08 4.31
N GLU A 46 21.31 -12.79 4.59
CA GLU A 46 20.20 -11.83 4.63
C GLU A 46 19.65 -11.56 3.23
N VAL A 47 18.32 -11.47 3.13
CA VAL A 47 17.63 -11.29 1.86
C VAL A 47 16.91 -9.96 1.80
N ILE A 48 16.85 -9.36 0.61
CA ILE A 48 16.00 -8.22 0.30
C ILE A 48 14.67 -8.77 -0.24
N PHE A 49 13.56 -8.24 0.26
CA PHE A 49 12.22 -8.67 -0.12
C PHE A 49 11.22 -7.49 -0.21
N PRO A 50 10.10 -7.65 -0.97
CA PRO A 50 9.83 -8.73 -1.92
C PRO A 50 10.93 -8.83 -2.99
N GLY A 51 11.01 -10.00 -3.66
CA GLY A 51 11.93 -10.19 -4.78
C GLY A 51 11.40 -9.64 -6.10
N ARG A 52 12.08 -9.97 -7.19
CA ARG A 52 11.64 -9.70 -8.56
C ARG A 52 10.51 -10.67 -8.97
N ARG A 53 9.78 -10.34 -10.01
CA ARG A 53 8.75 -11.22 -10.58
C ARG A 53 9.34 -12.60 -10.93
N GLY A 54 8.74 -13.67 -10.39
CA GLY A 54 9.21 -15.04 -10.57
C GLY A 54 10.54 -15.38 -9.87
N ARG A 55 11.07 -14.47 -9.04
CA ARG A 55 12.33 -14.65 -8.28
C ARG A 55 12.11 -14.30 -6.81
N ALA A 56 11.10 -14.92 -6.19
CA ALA A 56 10.83 -14.73 -4.76
C ALA A 56 12.03 -15.23 -3.93
N PRO A 57 12.45 -14.49 -2.89
CA PRO A 57 13.49 -14.97 -1.97
C PRO A 57 12.99 -16.17 -1.17
N ALA A 58 13.94 -16.90 -0.56
CA ALA A 58 13.61 -18.04 0.30
C ALA A 58 12.61 -17.64 1.40
N GLY A 59 11.51 -18.40 1.52
CA GLY A 59 10.40 -18.11 2.43
C GLY A 59 9.38 -17.07 1.93
N GLY A 60 9.65 -16.43 0.79
CA GLY A 60 8.68 -15.56 0.11
C GLY A 60 7.64 -16.35 -0.67
N ARG A 61 6.50 -15.71 -0.94
CA ARG A 61 5.48 -16.31 -1.81
C ARG A 61 5.89 -16.20 -3.28
N PRO A 62 5.60 -17.22 -4.12
CA PRO A 62 5.98 -17.22 -5.53
C PRO A 62 5.39 -16.04 -6.34
N ASP A 63 4.21 -15.56 -5.93
CA ASP A 63 3.46 -14.48 -6.57
C ASP A 63 3.72 -13.09 -5.95
N SER A 64 4.58 -13.00 -4.94
CA SER A 64 5.03 -11.73 -4.36
C SER A 64 6.15 -11.14 -5.18
N CYS A 65 6.07 -9.85 -5.51
CA CYS A 65 7.14 -9.14 -6.19
C CYS A 65 7.12 -7.64 -5.89
N ILE A 66 8.26 -6.98 -6.10
CA ILE A 66 8.49 -5.55 -5.83
C ILE A 66 7.39 -4.67 -6.41
N PHE A 67 7.01 -4.92 -7.66
CA PHE A 67 6.04 -4.11 -8.41
C PHE A 67 4.63 -4.70 -8.46
N ARG A 68 4.28 -5.65 -7.58
CA ARG A 68 2.96 -6.30 -7.58
C ARG A 68 1.80 -5.30 -7.53
N ALA A 69 1.95 -4.18 -6.85
CA ALA A 69 0.96 -3.12 -6.82
C ALA A 69 0.60 -2.59 -8.22
N LEU A 70 1.51 -2.69 -9.19
CA LEU A 70 1.36 -2.18 -10.55
C LEU A 70 0.92 -3.25 -11.57
N ASP A 71 0.83 -4.54 -11.15
CA ASP A 71 0.70 -5.66 -12.09
C ASP A 71 -0.63 -5.71 -12.84
N SER A 72 -1.73 -5.56 -12.14
CA SER A 72 -3.07 -5.82 -12.68
C SER A 72 -3.93 -4.57 -12.76
N ILE A 73 -3.29 -3.40 -12.83
CA ILE A 73 -3.96 -2.11 -12.94
C ILE A 73 -3.19 -1.19 -13.88
N ASP A 74 -3.86 -0.65 -14.86
CA ASP A 74 -3.25 0.38 -15.71
C ASP A 74 -3.22 1.73 -14.99
N PRO A 75 -2.22 2.61 -15.25
CA PRO A 75 -2.20 3.95 -14.67
C PRO A 75 -3.48 4.73 -14.94
N ASP A 76 -4.14 4.52 -16.06
CA ASP A 76 -5.38 5.19 -16.41
C ASP A 76 -6.60 4.75 -15.63
N ASP A 77 -6.59 3.54 -15.09
CA ASP A 77 -7.69 2.95 -14.34
C ASP A 77 -7.64 3.24 -12.83
N VAL A 78 -6.52 3.80 -12.35
CA VAL A 78 -6.36 4.12 -10.93
C VAL A 78 -7.34 5.23 -10.50
N ARG A 79 -8.21 4.91 -9.54
CA ARG A 79 -9.20 5.83 -8.93
C ARG A 79 -8.95 6.10 -7.45
N VAL A 80 -8.28 5.19 -6.76
CA VAL A 80 -7.89 5.32 -5.36
C VAL A 80 -6.44 4.89 -5.22
N VAL A 81 -5.65 5.66 -4.51
CA VAL A 81 -4.28 5.31 -4.11
C VAL A 81 -4.24 5.17 -2.60
N VAL A 82 -4.06 3.96 -2.09
CA VAL A 82 -3.88 3.71 -0.66
C VAL A 82 -2.39 3.62 -0.37
N MET A 83 -1.87 4.68 0.29
CA MET A 83 -0.45 4.83 0.55
C MET A 83 -0.05 4.06 1.81
N GLY A 84 0.86 3.08 1.67
CA GLY A 84 1.57 2.44 2.77
C GLY A 84 2.97 3.04 2.96
N GLN A 85 3.67 2.61 4.01
CA GLN A 85 5.04 3.04 4.29
C GLN A 85 6.04 2.11 3.61
N ASP A 86 6.06 0.85 3.97
CA ASP A 86 7.03 -0.18 3.58
C ASP A 86 6.38 -1.57 3.56
N PRO A 87 7.05 -2.59 3.02
CA PRO A 87 6.61 -3.96 3.10
C PRO A 87 6.49 -4.44 4.56
N TYR A 88 5.69 -5.48 4.80
CA TYR A 88 5.74 -6.19 6.07
C TYR A 88 7.16 -6.66 6.37
N THR A 89 7.51 -6.75 7.66
CA THR A 89 8.88 -7.08 8.12
C THR A 89 9.25 -8.55 8.01
N HIS A 90 8.33 -9.39 7.54
CA HIS A 90 8.55 -10.83 7.31
C HIS A 90 8.38 -11.15 5.83
N VAL A 91 9.33 -11.90 5.29
CA VAL A 91 9.39 -12.25 3.87
C VAL A 91 8.12 -12.91 3.35
N ALA A 92 7.49 -13.81 4.13
CA ALA A 92 6.24 -14.48 3.75
C ALA A 92 5.02 -13.55 3.71
N GLN A 93 5.08 -12.41 4.41
CA GLN A 93 3.98 -11.43 4.50
C GLN A 93 4.09 -10.34 3.44
N ALA A 94 5.30 -10.05 2.98
CA ALA A 94 5.57 -8.96 2.05
C ALA A 94 5.20 -9.36 0.62
N THR A 95 4.06 -8.87 0.14
CA THR A 95 3.56 -9.19 -1.21
C THR A 95 4.01 -8.22 -2.29
N GLY A 96 4.33 -6.96 -1.91
CA GLY A 96 4.53 -5.82 -2.81
C GLY A 96 3.35 -4.87 -2.87
N ARG A 97 2.20 -5.21 -2.26
CA ARG A 97 1.07 -4.29 -2.05
C ARG A 97 1.01 -3.82 -0.60
N SER A 98 0.63 -2.56 -0.39
CA SER A 98 0.44 -2.03 0.95
C SER A 98 -0.71 -2.72 1.68
N PHE A 99 -0.53 -2.98 2.98
CA PHE A 99 -1.48 -3.63 3.88
C PHE A 99 -1.88 -5.07 3.52
N GLU A 100 -1.51 -5.61 2.37
CA GLU A 100 -1.76 -7.01 2.02
C GLU A 100 -0.79 -7.92 2.75
N GLN A 101 -1.30 -8.80 3.59
CA GLN A 101 -0.51 -9.79 4.32
C GLN A 101 -0.54 -11.13 3.57
N GLY A 102 0.59 -11.52 2.98
CA GLY A 102 0.69 -12.60 2.01
C GLY A 102 0.59 -14.02 2.57
N ASP A 103 0.92 -14.22 3.84
CA ASP A 103 0.89 -15.53 4.50
C ASP A 103 -0.51 -15.97 4.98
N LEU A 104 -1.55 -15.14 4.78
CA LEU A 104 -2.92 -15.44 5.18
C LEU A 104 -3.66 -16.22 4.09
N THR A 105 -4.21 -17.37 4.47
CA THR A 105 -5.14 -18.15 3.65
C THR A 105 -6.61 -17.86 3.99
N ASP A 106 -6.85 -17.41 5.20
CA ASP A 106 -8.15 -17.01 5.72
C ASP A 106 -7.99 -15.98 6.87
N TRP A 107 -9.11 -15.56 7.44
CA TRP A 107 -9.13 -14.61 8.57
C TRP A 107 -9.20 -15.32 9.94
N LEU A 108 -9.29 -16.65 9.97
CA LEU A 108 -9.57 -17.47 11.15
C LEU A 108 -8.36 -18.21 11.67
N GLY A 109 -7.38 -18.42 10.81
CA GLY A 109 -6.29 -19.35 11.03
C GLY A 109 -5.03 -18.74 11.61
N LYS A 110 -3.94 -19.43 11.33
CA LYS A 110 -2.56 -18.99 11.57
C LYS A 110 -1.91 -18.80 10.18
N PRO A 111 -1.02 -17.84 10.01
CA PRO A 111 -0.53 -16.89 11.02
C PRO A 111 -1.57 -15.84 11.46
N ARG A 112 -1.21 -15.10 12.52
CA ARG A 112 -2.08 -14.06 13.07
C ARG A 112 -2.22 -12.89 12.08
N VAL A 113 -3.45 -12.45 11.88
CA VAL A 113 -3.74 -11.20 11.13
C VAL A 113 -3.09 -10.01 11.84
N SER A 114 -2.32 -9.22 11.11
CA SER A 114 -1.64 -8.04 11.67
C SER A 114 -2.64 -7.01 12.22
N PRO A 115 -2.29 -6.26 13.28
CA PRO A 115 -3.23 -5.32 13.89
C PRO A 115 -3.77 -4.26 12.92
N SER A 116 -2.96 -3.75 12.00
CA SER A 116 -3.42 -2.80 10.99
C SER A 116 -4.46 -3.44 10.06
N LEU A 117 -4.19 -4.66 9.61
CA LEU A 117 -5.09 -5.40 8.74
C LEU A 117 -6.39 -5.78 9.45
N GLN A 118 -6.35 -6.16 10.75
CA GLN A 118 -7.57 -6.38 11.52
C GLN A 118 -8.51 -5.18 11.46
N ARG A 119 -7.98 -3.95 11.61
CA ARG A 119 -8.78 -2.72 11.55
C ARG A 119 -9.34 -2.45 10.16
N ILE A 120 -8.58 -2.75 9.12
CA ILE A 120 -9.06 -2.62 7.73
C ILE A 120 -10.20 -3.62 7.47
N ILE A 121 -10.06 -4.87 7.88
CA ILE A 121 -11.10 -5.90 7.71
C ILE A 121 -12.35 -5.59 8.55
N GLN A 122 -12.20 -5.00 9.73
CA GLN A 122 -13.33 -4.47 10.51
C GLN A 122 -14.05 -3.33 9.77
N ALA A 123 -13.31 -2.44 9.10
CA ALA A 123 -13.90 -1.40 8.26
C ALA A 123 -14.62 -2.00 7.03
N VAL A 124 -14.11 -3.08 6.45
CA VAL A 124 -14.79 -3.84 5.38
C VAL A 124 -16.11 -4.42 5.88
N ALA A 125 -16.11 -5.05 7.05
CA ALA A 125 -17.34 -5.58 7.64
C ALA A 125 -18.38 -4.47 7.87
N LEU A 126 -17.95 -3.32 8.41
CA LEU A 126 -18.83 -2.15 8.56
C LEU A 126 -19.38 -1.66 7.21
N ALA A 127 -18.52 -1.50 6.20
CA ALA A 127 -18.93 -1.03 4.88
C ALA A 127 -19.94 -1.96 4.19
N ARG A 128 -19.80 -3.29 4.41
CA ARG A 128 -20.71 -4.30 3.83
C ARG A 128 -22.02 -4.47 4.56
N THR A 129 -22.02 -4.31 5.89
CA THR A 129 -23.19 -4.63 6.71
C THR A 129 -23.87 -3.44 7.35
N GLY A 130 -23.18 -2.30 7.47
CA GLY A 130 -23.61 -1.15 8.28
C GLY A 130 -23.55 -1.39 9.80
N ASP A 131 -23.10 -2.57 10.25
CA ASP A 131 -23.16 -2.97 11.65
C ASP A 131 -21.88 -2.56 12.41
N ARG A 132 -22.02 -1.58 13.28
CA ARG A 132 -20.93 -1.06 14.11
C ARG A 132 -20.42 -2.01 15.17
N ARG A 133 -21.10 -3.14 15.43
CA ARG A 133 -20.60 -4.15 16.37
C ARG A 133 -19.21 -4.71 15.96
N PHE A 134 -18.85 -4.60 14.67
CA PHE A 134 -17.54 -5.02 14.15
C PHE A 134 -16.43 -3.99 14.35
N THR A 135 -16.77 -2.75 14.70
CA THR A 135 -15.83 -1.63 14.88
C THR A 135 -15.79 -1.10 16.29
N ASP A 136 -16.90 -1.18 17.03
CA ASP A 136 -17.06 -0.49 18.30
C ASP A 136 -16.87 -1.42 19.50
N GLY A 137 -16.18 -0.91 20.51
CA GLY A 137 -15.98 -1.55 21.79
C GLY A 137 -14.99 -2.72 21.81
N ALA A 138 -14.73 -3.22 22.99
CA ALA A 138 -13.89 -4.38 23.21
C ALA A 138 -14.47 -5.62 22.53
N GLY A 139 -13.62 -6.50 21.99
CA GLY A 139 -14.04 -7.75 21.36
C GLY A 139 -14.64 -7.61 19.96
N ALA A 140 -14.60 -6.42 19.32
CA ALA A 140 -15.13 -6.21 17.98
C ALA A 140 -14.50 -7.16 16.92
N TRP A 141 -13.18 -7.36 16.98
CA TRP A 141 -12.49 -8.31 16.13
C TRP A 141 -12.95 -9.77 16.38
N GLN A 142 -13.12 -10.16 17.64
CA GLN A 142 -13.58 -11.50 18.01
C GLN A 142 -15.00 -11.77 17.52
N ARG A 143 -15.91 -10.76 17.55
CA ARG A 143 -17.26 -10.87 16.98
C ARG A 143 -17.20 -11.08 15.47
N LEU A 144 -16.36 -10.32 14.76
CA LEU A 144 -16.14 -10.48 13.33
C LEU A 144 -15.65 -11.90 13.00
N VAL A 145 -14.63 -12.39 13.71
CA VAL A 145 -14.10 -13.75 13.53
C VAL A 145 -15.15 -14.82 13.84
N ALA A 146 -16.01 -14.61 14.84
CA ALA A 146 -17.10 -15.55 15.15
C ALA A 146 -18.11 -15.64 13.98
N ASP A 147 -18.49 -14.50 13.40
CA ASP A 147 -19.41 -14.47 12.27
C ASP A 147 -18.83 -15.05 10.98
N LEU A 148 -17.55 -14.81 10.72
CA LEU A 148 -16.83 -15.47 9.62
C LEU A 148 -16.81 -16.99 9.80
N ARG A 149 -16.58 -17.47 11.04
CA ARG A 149 -16.53 -18.91 11.34
C ARG A 149 -17.87 -19.60 11.17
N THR A 150 -18.96 -18.92 11.47
CA THR A 150 -20.32 -19.46 11.32
C THR A 150 -20.91 -19.25 9.92
N GLY A 151 -20.23 -18.50 9.04
CA GLY A 151 -20.75 -18.10 7.74
C GLY A 151 -21.81 -16.99 7.79
N ALA A 152 -22.06 -16.37 8.94
CA ALA A 152 -22.96 -15.22 9.08
C ALA A 152 -22.40 -13.96 8.40
N LEU A 153 -21.07 -13.90 8.23
CA LEU A 153 -20.36 -12.90 7.43
C LEU A 153 -19.41 -13.62 6.48
N THR A 154 -19.28 -13.13 5.26
CA THR A 154 -18.30 -13.61 4.29
C THR A 154 -17.40 -12.46 3.86
N ILE A 155 -16.09 -12.65 4.00
CA ILE A 155 -15.06 -11.77 3.46
C ILE A 155 -14.02 -12.66 2.77
N GLU A 156 -13.72 -12.35 1.53
CA GLU A 156 -12.78 -13.09 0.70
C GLU A 156 -11.38 -13.15 1.36
N PRO A 157 -10.58 -14.19 1.12
CA PRO A 157 -9.20 -14.25 1.60
C PRO A 157 -8.38 -13.02 1.16
N SER A 158 -7.32 -12.70 1.90
CA SER A 158 -6.52 -11.47 1.74
C SER A 158 -6.20 -11.19 0.26
N MET A 159 -5.58 -12.12 -0.43
CA MET A 159 -5.13 -11.90 -1.82
C MET A 159 -6.30 -11.68 -2.79
N THR A 160 -7.36 -12.48 -2.68
CA THR A 160 -8.57 -12.33 -3.50
C THR A 160 -9.24 -10.98 -3.28
N LEU A 161 -9.28 -10.52 -2.02
CA LEU A 161 -9.88 -9.23 -1.66
C LEU A 161 -9.09 -8.08 -2.28
N TRP A 162 -7.75 -8.09 -2.20
CA TRP A 162 -6.89 -7.08 -2.83
C TRP A 162 -6.97 -7.11 -4.35
N ASP A 163 -7.01 -8.29 -4.97
CA ASP A 163 -7.21 -8.43 -6.42
C ASP A 163 -8.55 -7.84 -6.86
N GLY A 164 -9.61 -8.10 -6.09
CA GLY A 164 -10.95 -7.53 -6.34
C GLY A 164 -11.01 -6.00 -6.21
N TRP A 165 -10.25 -5.41 -5.29
CA TRP A 165 -10.15 -3.95 -5.17
C TRP A 165 -9.27 -3.35 -6.27
N GLN A 166 -8.17 -4.01 -6.62
CA GLN A 166 -7.29 -3.57 -7.70
C GLN A 166 -8.04 -3.56 -9.05
N ALA A 167 -8.86 -4.58 -9.32
CA ALA A 167 -9.73 -4.63 -10.50
C ALA A 167 -10.78 -3.48 -10.53
N GLN A 168 -11.05 -2.87 -9.38
CA GLN A 168 -11.91 -1.68 -9.28
C GLN A 168 -11.13 -0.36 -9.30
N GLY A 169 -9.84 -0.38 -9.57
CA GLY A 169 -9.01 0.82 -9.68
C GLY A 169 -8.38 1.27 -8.35
N VAL A 170 -8.24 0.39 -7.36
CA VAL A 170 -7.54 0.71 -6.10
C VAL A 170 -6.08 0.28 -6.20
N LEU A 171 -5.18 1.24 -6.15
CA LEU A 171 -3.74 1.03 -6.12
C LEU A 171 -3.24 1.02 -4.67
N PHE A 172 -2.83 -0.14 -4.17
CA PHE A 172 -2.21 -0.31 -2.85
C PHE A 172 -0.69 -0.25 -2.98
N VAL A 173 -0.10 0.94 -2.78
CA VAL A 173 1.32 1.16 -3.02
C VAL A 173 2.04 1.63 -1.75
N ASN A 174 3.26 1.15 -1.54
CA ASN A 174 4.14 1.60 -0.46
C ASN A 174 5.03 2.77 -0.91
N ALA A 175 5.52 3.57 0.04
CA ALA A 175 6.55 4.58 -0.21
C ALA A 175 7.94 3.96 -0.39
N ILE A 176 8.12 2.75 0.10
CA ILE A 176 9.34 1.95 0.04
C ILE A 176 8.96 0.57 -0.50
N PHE A 177 9.56 0.13 -1.62
CA PHE A 177 9.14 -1.11 -2.28
C PHE A 177 9.90 -2.34 -1.81
N THR A 178 11.03 -2.15 -1.14
CA THR A 178 11.89 -3.25 -0.66
C THR A 178 12.22 -3.10 0.81
N PHE A 179 12.54 -4.21 1.46
CA PHE A 179 12.90 -4.29 2.87
C PHE A 179 13.91 -5.43 3.08
N ASN A 180 14.72 -5.38 4.13
CA ASN A 180 15.60 -6.48 4.53
C ASN A 180 15.51 -6.74 6.05
N ARG A 181 15.65 -5.70 6.87
CA ARG A 181 15.60 -5.82 8.34
C ARG A 181 14.90 -4.61 8.98
N PHE A 182 14.40 -4.82 10.19
CA PHE A 182 13.77 -3.76 10.98
C PHE A 182 14.84 -2.91 11.68
N ASP A 183 15.50 -2.04 10.91
CA ASP A 183 16.49 -1.06 11.38
C ASP A 183 16.24 0.27 10.64
N PRO A 184 15.98 1.38 11.37
CA PRO A 184 15.73 2.69 10.74
C PRO A 184 16.84 3.16 9.80
N ARG A 185 18.10 2.76 10.02
CA ARG A 185 19.21 3.11 9.11
C ARG A 185 19.01 2.50 7.73
N TYR A 186 18.59 1.22 7.66
CA TYR A 186 18.32 0.54 6.38
C TYR A 186 17.08 1.09 5.72
N GLN A 187 16.03 1.36 6.50
CA GLN A 187 14.79 1.91 6.00
C GLN A 187 14.98 3.33 5.42
N PHE A 188 15.57 4.24 6.20
CA PHE A 188 15.64 5.67 5.86
C PHE A 188 16.94 6.09 5.17
N GLY A 189 18.04 5.38 5.39
CA GLY A 189 19.33 5.60 4.72
C GLY A 189 19.54 4.70 3.49
N GLY A 190 18.77 3.62 3.36
CA GLY A 190 18.89 2.65 2.28
C GLY A 190 17.68 2.67 1.34
N HIS A 191 16.62 1.97 1.75
CA HIS A 191 15.50 1.70 0.87
C HIS A 191 14.65 2.94 0.52
N GLN A 192 14.39 3.85 1.46
CA GLN A 192 13.55 5.03 1.19
C GLN A 192 14.16 5.97 0.15
N PRO A 193 15.43 6.41 0.26
CA PRO A 193 16.02 7.28 -0.76
C PRO A 193 16.10 6.60 -2.14
N LEU A 194 16.37 5.30 -2.20
CA LEU A 194 16.38 4.51 -3.44
C LEU A 194 15.06 4.65 -4.22
N TRP A 195 13.92 4.48 -3.53
CA TRP A 195 12.60 4.41 -4.19
C TRP A 195 11.93 5.77 -4.37
N ARG A 196 12.44 6.83 -3.75
CA ARG A 196 11.84 8.18 -3.80
C ARG A 196 11.58 8.69 -5.22
N PRO A 197 12.50 8.59 -6.21
CA PRO A 197 12.24 9.07 -7.57
C PRO A 197 11.09 8.32 -8.25
N ILE A 198 11.04 7.00 -8.12
CA ILE A 198 10.02 6.13 -8.70
C ILE A 198 8.64 6.46 -8.11
N VAL A 199 8.54 6.47 -6.78
CA VAL A 199 7.28 6.77 -6.07
C VAL A 199 6.79 8.18 -6.40
N ARG A 200 7.69 9.17 -6.41
CA ARG A 200 7.34 10.55 -6.78
C ARG A 200 6.77 10.62 -8.20
N ARG A 201 7.44 10.01 -9.20
CA ARG A 201 6.99 10.02 -10.58
C ARG A 201 5.61 9.38 -10.73
N LEU A 202 5.39 8.22 -10.11
CA LEU A 202 4.12 7.52 -10.10
C LEU A 202 2.99 8.40 -9.53
N LEU A 203 3.18 8.95 -8.34
CA LEU A 203 2.17 9.75 -7.65
C LEU A 203 1.87 11.07 -8.36
N VAL A 204 2.91 11.77 -8.84
CA VAL A 204 2.75 13.03 -9.62
C VAL A 204 2.03 12.79 -10.93
N HIS A 205 2.35 11.70 -11.63
CA HIS A 205 1.63 11.32 -12.86
C HIS A 205 0.14 11.13 -12.56
N LEU A 206 -0.21 10.36 -11.53
CA LEU A 206 -1.61 10.12 -11.18
C LEU A 206 -2.35 11.41 -10.76
N ALA A 207 -1.66 12.32 -10.07
CA ALA A 207 -2.22 13.60 -9.63
C ALA A 207 -2.43 14.59 -10.79
N GLY A 208 -1.63 14.49 -11.87
CA GLY A 208 -1.68 15.38 -13.01
C GLY A 208 -2.66 14.98 -14.12
N ARG A 209 -3.32 13.81 -14.04
CA ARG A 209 -4.19 13.29 -15.10
C ARG A 209 -5.48 14.12 -15.23
N ALA A 210 -5.64 14.82 -16.35
CA ALA A 210 -6.87 15.58 -16.63
C ALA A 210 -8.07 14.65 -16.83
N GLY A 211 -9.23 15.01 -16.23
CA GLY A 211 -10.48 14.29 -16.40
C GLY A 211 -10.54 12.88 -15.78
N ARG A 212 -9.53 12.47 -15.02
CA ARG A 212 -9.44 11.17 -14.37
C ARG A 212 -9.54 11.32 -12.83
N PRO A 213 -10.69 11.00 -12.22
CA PRO A 213 -10.84 11.08 -10.76
C PRO A 213 -9.86 10.19 -10.02
N VAL A 214 -9.19 10.74 -8.99
CA VAL A 214 -8.36 9.97 -8.08
C VAL A 214 -8.40 10.52 -6.66
N ALA A 215 -8.62 9.65 -5.69
CA ALA A 215 -8.51 9.93 -4.25
C ALA A 215 -7.20 9.32 -3.71
N PHE A 216 -6.31 10.16 -3.21
CA PHE A 216 -5.15 9.70 -2.44
C PHE A 216 -5.56 9.48 -0.98
N VAL A 217 -5.19 8.34 -0.42
CA VAL A 217 -5.55 7.95 0.95
C VAL A 217 -4.28 7.86 1.79
N ALA A 218 -4.21 8.69 2.83
CA ALA A 218 -3.14 8.72 3.81
C ALA A 218 -3.68 8.31 5.19
N TRP A 219 -3.53 7.05 5.55
CA TRP A 219 -3.83 6.56 6.88
C TRP A 219 -2.58 6.59 7.77
N GLY A 220 -2.43 7.68 8.53
CA GLY A 220 -1.29 7.96 9.42
C GLY A 220 -0.27 8.95 8.85
N GLY A 221 0.59 9.46 9.72
CA GLY A 221 1.57 10.51 9.39
C GLY A 221 2.55 10.08 8.30
N LYS A 222 3.06 8.85 8.35
CA LYS A 222 4.05 8.37 7.38
C LYS A 222 3.52 8.30 5.95
N ALA A 223 2.26 7.88 5.77
CA ALA A 223 1.60 7.90 4.47
C ALA A 223 1.39 9.35 3.98
N LEU A 224 0.99 10.26 4.88
CA LEU A 224 0.85 11.68 4.57
C LEU A 224 2.19 12.32 4.20
N ASP A 225 3.26 12.03 4.96
CA ASP A 225 4.61 12.53 4.68
C ASP A 225 5.11 12.05 3.31
N ALA A 226 4.80 10.81 2.93
CA ALA A 226 5.16 10.28 1.61
C ALA A 226 4.45 11.02 0.47
N LEU A 227 3.14 11.28 0.59
CA LEU A 227 2.36 12.03 -0.40
C LEU A 227 2.83 13.49 -0.49
N ASN A 228 3.09 14.13 0.65
CA ASN A 228 3.60 15.51 0.72
C ASN A 228 5.02 15.59 0.11
N GLY A 229 5.91 14.67 0.49
CA GLY A 229 7.28 14.59 -0.02
C GLY A 229 7.35 14.31 -1.52
N ALA A 230 6.38 13.58 -2.07
CA ALA A 230 6.23 13.40 -3.51
C ALA A 230 5.71 14.64 -4.23
N GLY A 231 5.10 15.59 -3.52
CA GLY A 231 4.53 16.82 -4.10
C GLY A 231 3.19 16.61 -4.80
N VAL A 232 2.36 15.66 -4.34
CA VAL A 232 1.07 15.31 -4.96
C VAL A 232 0.14 16.52 -5.09
N GLU A 233 -0.07 17.29 -4.01
CA GLU A 233 -0.93 18.46 -4.03
C GLU A 233 -0.39 19.55 -4.97
N ALA A 234 0.92 19.81 -4.93
CA ALA A 234 1.54 20.80 -5.80
C ALA A 234 1.39 20.43 -7.29
N ALA A 235 1.60 19.16 -7.64
CA ALA A 235 1.41 18.65 -8.99
C ALA A 235 -0.05 18.75 -9.45
N ALA A 236 -1.00 18.38 -8.60
CA ALA A 236 -2.42 18.49 -8.91
C ALA A 236 -2.89 19.95 -9.07
N ARG A 237 -2.38 20.87 -8.25
CA ARG A 237 -2.67 22.30 -8.39
C ARG A 237 -2.10 22.87 -9.68
N ALA A 238 -0.85 22.52 -10.01
CA ALA A 238 -0.21 22.93 -11.26
C ALA A 238 -0.95 22.41 -12.50
N ALA A 239 -1.50 21.20 -12.44
CA ALA A 239 -2.32 20.60 -13.50
C ALA A 239 -3.78 21.10 -13.50
N GLY A 240 -4.22 21.87 -12.49
CA GLY A 240 -5.60 22.30 -12.33
C GLY A 240 -6.60 21.21 -11.99
N THR A 241 -6.12 20.07 -11.43
CA THR A 241 -6.91 18.89 -11.08
C THR A 241 -7.31 18.85 -9.60
N TRP A 242 -6.62 19.59 -8.71
CA TRP A 242 -6.88 19.61 -7.28
C TRP A 242 -8.30 20.06 -6.96
N ASP A 243 -8.98 19.32 -6.10
CA ASP A 243 -10.40 19.49 -5.72
C ASP A 243 -11.42 19.43 -6.88
N LYS A 244 -10.95 19.11 -8.10
CA LYS A 244 -11.82 18.85 -9.27
C LYS A 244 -11.90 17.36 -9.58
N THR A 245 -10.75 16.76 -9.86
CA THR A 245 -10.60 15.33 -10.14
C THR A 245 -9.61 14.64 -9.18
N VAL A 246 -8.88 15.40 -8.35
CA VAL A 246 -7.93 14.90 -7.38
C VAL A 246 -8.31 15.36 -5.98
N THR A 247 -8.31 14.45 -5.02
CA THR A 247 -8.56 14.75 -3.61
C THR A 247 -7.68 13.93 -2.68
N LEU A 248 -7.58 14.34 -1.41
CA LEU A 248 -6.80 13.68 -0.37
C LEU A 248 -7.70 13.31 0.82
N VAL A 249 -7.73 12.03 1.17
CA VAL A 249 -8.36 11.50 2.38
C VAL A 249 -7.30 11.31 3.45
N ARG A 250 -7.47 11.96 4.59
CA ARG A 250 -6.57 11.86 5.74
C ARG A 250 -7.26 11.10 6.87
N GLY A 251 -6.54 10.19 7.51
CA GLY A 251 -7.04 9.46 8.66
C GLY A 251 -5.93 9.01 9.59
N PRO A 252 -6.25 8.60 10.82
CA PRO A 252 -5.28 8.00 11.72
C PRO A 252 -4.76 6.68 11.14
N HIS A 253 -3.56 6.27 11.58
CA HIS A 253 -3.02 4.97 11.19
C HIS A 253 -3.87 3.82 11.76
N PRO A 254 -4.14 2.74 11.01
CA PRO A 254 -5.03 1.68 11.47
C PRO A 254 -4.64 1.05 12.82
N ASN A 255 -3.35 0.92 13.10
CA ASN A 255 -2.88 0.32 14.35
C ASN A 255 -2.28 1.32 15.35
N ALA A 256 -1.66 2.40 14.89
CA ALA A 256 -0.88 3.32 15.72
C ALA A 256 -1.30 4.77 15.45
N PRO A 257 -2.47 5.22 15.95
CA PRO A 257 -2.81 6.63 15.84
C PRO A 257 -1.81 7.48 16.64
N PRO A 258 -1.45 8.66 16.16
CA PRO A 258 -0.63 9.60 16.92
C PRO A 258 -1.28 9.92 18.28
N PRO A 259 -0.49 10.29 19.31
CA PRO A 259 -1.04 10.73 20.58
C PRO A 259 -2.08 11.85 20.41
N GLY A 260 -3.20 11.74 21.12
CA GLY A 260 -4.29 12.71 21.04
C GLY A 260 -5.22 12.57 19.84
N GLN A 261 -4.95 11.66 18.91
CA GLN A 261 -5.88 11.36 17.82
C GLN A 261 -6.76 10.13 18.15
N PRO A 262 -8.03 10.14 17.72
CA PRO A 262 -8.90 8.99 17.94
C PRO A 262 -8.38 7.76 17.15
N PRO A 263 -8.64 6.53 17.63
CA PRO A 263 -8.38 5.32 16.89
C PRO A 263 -9.03 5.30 15.50
N PHE A 264 -8.46 4.54 14.58
CA PHE A 264 -8.87 4.45 13.17
C PHE A 264 -10.38 4.25 12.95
N LEU A 265 -11.02 3.42 13.78
CA LEU A 265 -12.44 3.08 13.68
C LEU A 265 -13.35 3.88 14.65
N HIS A 266 -12.79 4.71 15.53
CA HIS A 266 -13.58 5.38 16.57
C HIS A 266 -14.58 6.37 15.97
N GLY A 267 -15.88 5.98 15.96
CA GLY A 267 -16.96 6.79 15.39
C GLY A 267 -16.86 7.04 13.88
N ARG A 268 -15.94 6.36 13.18
CA ARG A 268 -15.63 6.59 11.77
C ARG A 268 -16.05 5.41 10.87
N ASP A 269 -16.19 5.71 9.60
CA ASP A 269 -16.26 4.75 8.50
C ASP A 269 -15.16 5.10 7.48
N PRO A 270 -13.92 4.62 7.70
CA PRO A 270 -12.77 5.00 6.85
C PRO A 270 -12.95 4.67 5.36
N LEU A 271 -13.67 3.60 5.04
CA LEU A 271 -13.91 3.18 3.66
C LEU A 271 -15.05 3.98 3.03
N GLY A 272 -16.10 4.29 3.80
CA GLY A 272 -17.14 5.23 3.40
C GLY A 272 -16.58 6.65 3.15
N GLU A 273 -15.65 7.12 3.99
CA GLU A 273 -14.94 8.40 3.78
C GLU A 273 -14.17 8.42 2.45
N VAL A 274 -13.51 7.31 2.09
CA VAL A 274 -12.84 7.17 0.78
C VAL A 274 -13.87 7.26 -0.35
N ASN A 275 -14.98 6.53 -0.25
CA ASN A 275 -16.03 6.56 -1.29
C ASN A 275 -16.68 7.95 -1.43
N GLN A 276 -16.92 8.66 -0.33
CA GLN A 276 -17.39 10.04 -0.38
C GLN A 276 -16.40 10.98 -1.08
N ALA A 277 -15.11 10.79 -0.82
CA ALA A 277 -14.05 11.57 -1.46
C ALA A 277 -13.95 11.28 -2.96
N VAL A 278 -14.02 10.01 -3.37
CA VAL A 278 -14.04 9.59 -4.78
C VAL A 278 -15.26 10.19 -5.49
N ALA A 279 -16.45 10.09 -4.90
CA ALA A 279 -17.67 10.63 -5.48
C ALA A 279 -17.63 12.17 -5.63
N ARG A 280 -17.05 12.87 -4.66
CA ARG A 280 -16.88 14.34 -4.70
C ARG A 280 -16.06 14.82 -5.90
N VAL A 281 -15.11 14.03 -6.38
CA VAL A 281 -14.28 14.34 -7.56
C VAL A 281 -14.78 13.65 -8.83
N GLY A 282 -16.00 13.11 -8.82
CA GLY A 282 -16.66 12.54 -10.00
C GLY A 282 -16.31 11.08 -10.30
N GLY A 283 -15.67 10.37 -9.35
CA GLY A 283 -15.36 8.96 -9.51
C GLY A 283 -16.46 8.04 -9.00
N ALA A 284 -16.51 6.81 -9.51
CA ALA A 284 -17.42 5.78 -9.01
C ALA A 284 -16.90 5.18 -7.69
N PRO A 285 -17.77 4.91 -6.72
CA PRO A 285 -17.37 4.33 -5.44
C PRO A 285 -16.80 2.92 -5.62
N VAL A 286 -15.94 2.52 -4.67
CA VAL A 286 -15.37 1.18 -4.57
C VAL A 286 -16.32 0.29 -3.77
N ARG A 287 -16.52 -0.94 -4.20
CA ARG A 287 -17.16 -1.99 -3.39
C ARG A 287 -16.09 -2.64 -2.51
N TRP A 288 -16.13 -2.27 -1.27
CA TRP A 288 -15.16 -2.73 -0.26
C TRP A 288 -15.45 -4.13 0.28
#